data_6749a0e49a0a9bbcaa87a82596495e13
#
_entry.id   6749a0e49a0a9bbcaa87a82596495e13
#
_cell.length_a   1.000
_cell.length_b   1.000
_cell.length_c   1.000
_cell.angle_alpha   90.00
_cell.angle_beta   90.00
_cell.angle_gamma   90.00
#
_symmetry.space_group_name_H-M   'P 1'
#
loop_
_entity.id
_entity.type
_entity.pdbx_description
1 polymer ?
#
loop_
_entity_poly.entity_id
_entity_poly.type
_entity_poly.pdbx_seq_one_letter_code
_entity_poly.pdbx_strand_id
1 'polypeptide(L)'
;MKNADDPRSPRAKKHDLAEILTYLVAGYVTGHTTLRRCLKWCQRHERWLKKNGLALKNGIASLSTVSRLLTRMDEELFLFNFIEWICGIVSPKGAHLAVDGKALRGAAEKCKGKQAPMMLHVLETATGLVLA
;
A
#
# COMPACT_ATOMS: atom_id res chain seq x y z
N MET A 1 3.13 -0.91 10.12
CA MET A 1 4.03 -1.20 8.97
C MET A 1 5.46 -1.65 9.33
N LYS A 2 5.84 -1.71 10.59
CA LYS A 2 7.22 -2.12 10.98
C LYS A 2 7.54 -3.60 10.74
N ASN A 3 6.54 -4.45 10.54
CA ASN A 3 6.70 -5.91 10.37
C ASN A 3 6.60 -6.38 8.90
N ALA A 4 6.58 -5.48 7.93
CA ALA A 4 6.60 -5.88 6.53
C ALA A 4 7.97 -6.47 6.18
N ASP A 5 7.98 -7.69 5.65
CA ASP A 5 9.21 -8.36 5.25
C ASP A 5 9.83 -7.64 4.05
N ASP A 6 11.09 -7.21 4.20
CA ASP A 6 11.78 -6.41 3.20
C ASP A 6 12.53 -7.31 2.22
N PRO A 7 12.03 -7.52 0.99
CA PRO A 7 12.62 -8.45 0.02
C PRO A 7 13.96 -7.97 -0.56
N ARG A 8 14.44 -6.81 -0.14
CA ARG A 8 15.72 -6.27 -0.61
C ARG A 8 16.89 -6.89 0.12
N SER A 9 18.02 -7.08 -0.58
CA SER A 9 19.28 -7.50 0.06
C SER A 9 19.75 -6.42 1.08
N PRO A 10 20.49 -6.82 2.14
CA PRO A 10 20.96 -5.87 3.17
C PRO A 10 21.76 -4.68 2.61
N ARG A 11 22.52 -4.91 1.53
CA ARG A 11 23.31 -3.85 0.85
C ARG A 11 22.47 -2.84 0.08
N ALA A 12 21.20 -3.15 -0.23
CA ALA A 12 20.30 -2.29 -1.02
C ALA A 12 19.34 -1.44 -0.16
N LYS A 13 19.44 -1.50 1.17
CA LYS A 13 18.51 -0.85 2.11
C LYS A 13 18.87 0.60 2.42
N LYS A 14 19.17 1.41 1.38
CA LYS A 14 19.44 2.85 1.56
C LYS A 14 18.23 3.61 2.14
N HIS A 15 17.02 3.23 1.75
CA HIS A 15 15.77 3.82 2.23
C HIS A 15 15.02 2.81 3.08
N ASP A 16 14.45 3.24 4.18
CA ASP A 16 13.61 2.40 5.05
C ASP A 16 12.33 1.95 4.33
N LEU A 17 11.94 0.68 4.50
CA LEU A 17 10.77 0.13 3.84
C LEU A 17 9.48 0.77 4.36
N ALA A 18 9.36 0.92 5.68
CA ALA A 18 8.17 1.48 6.29
C ALA A 18 7.97 2.94 5.86
N GLU A 19 9.05 3.72 5.72
CA GLU A 19 8.99 5.08 5.19
C GLU A 19 8.51 5.09 3.74
N ILE A 20 9.07 4.19 2.87
CA ILE A 20 8.64 4.08 1.47
C ILE A 20 7.15 3.82 1.39
N LEU A 21 6.66 2.82 2.11
CA LEU A 21 5.24 2.44 2.10
C LEU A 21 4.35 3.57 2.63
N THR A 22 4.76 4.23 3.71
CA THR A 22 3.99 5.32 4.32
C THR A 22 3.85 6.51 3.38
N TYR A 23 4.93 7.00 2.75
CA TYR A 23 4.79 8.12 1.83
C TYR A 23 4.10 7.75 0.52
N LEU A 24 4.18 6.49 0.06
CA LEU A 24 3.39 6.03 -1.08
C LEU A 24 1.89 6.05 -0.76
N VAL A 25 1.49 5.51 0.40
CA VAL A 25 0.09 5.58 0.85
C VAL A 25 -0.37 7.04 0.91
N ALA A 26 0.40 7.94 1.52
CA ALA A 26 0.07 9.36 1.56
C ALA A 26 -0.12 9.95 0.15
N GLY A 27 0.75 9.63 -0.80
CA GLY A 27 0.66 10.09 -2.18
C GLY A 27 -0.57 9.54 -2.93
N TYR A 28 -0.93 8.27 -2.70
CA TYR A 28 -2.11 7.67 -3.33
C TYR A 28 -3.41 8.21 -2.74
N VAL A 29 -3.49 8.39 -1.42
CA VAL A 29 -4.66 8.97 -0.73
C VAL A 29 -4.92 10.41 -1.21
N THR A 30 -3.90 11.16 -1.62
CA THR A 30 -4.06 12.50 -2.22
C THR A 30 -4.51 12.47 -3.69
N GLY A 31 -4.93 11.31 -4.22
CA GLY A 31 -5.55 11.16 -5.53
C GLY A 31 -4.58 10.90 -6.69
N HIS A 32 -3.32 10.61 -6.40
CA HIS A 32 -2.35 10.27 -7.46
C HIS A 32 -2.46 8.80 -7.87
N THR A 33 -2.91 8.54 -9.10
CA THR A 33 -3.20 7.19 -9.63
C THR A 33 -2.00 6.45 -10.22
N THR A 34 -0.85 7.11 -10.39
CA THR A 34 0.36 6.48 -10.94
C THR A 34 1.56 6.64 -10.01
N LEU A 35 2.40 5.61 -9.93
CA LEU A 35 3.60 5.62 -9.09
C LEU A 35 4.50 6.86 -9.38
N ARG A 36 4.66 7.23 -10.64
CA ARG A 36 5.46 8.41 -11.04
C ARG A 36 4.88 9.70 -10.49
N ARG A 37 3.56 9.90 -10.55
CA ARG A 37 2.90 11.11 -10.02
C ARG A 37 2.93 11.12 -8.50
N CYS A 38 2.69 9.97 -7.88
CA CYS A 38 2.80 9.79 -6.43
C CYS A 38 4.20 10.19 -5.93
N LEU A 39 5.27 9.66 -6.51
CA LEU A 39 6.64 10.00 -6.11
C LEU A 39 6.99 11.47 -6.35
N LYS A 40 6.53 12.08 -7.44
CA LYS A 40 6.69 13.53 -7.66
C LYS A 40 6.00 14.34 -6.57
N TRP A 41 4.81 13.94 -6.16
CA TRP A 41 4.11 14.58 -5.05
C TRP A 41 4.92 14.43 -3.75
N CYS A 42 5.38 13.23 -3.42
CA CYS A 42 6.21 12.98 -2.24
C CYS A 42 7.47 13.85 -2.22
N GLN A 43 8.17 13.99 -3.35
CA GLN A 43 9.35 14.85 -3.47
C GLN A 43 9.03 16.32 -3.20
N ARG A 44 7.91 16.83 -3.72
CA ARG A 44 7.46 18.22 -3.48
C ARG A 44 7.07 18.45 -2.02
N HIS A 45 6.55 17.42 -1.34
CA HIS A 45 6.05 17.50 0.03
C HIS A 45 7.00 16.86 1.05
N GLU A 46 8.27 16.64 0.70
CA GLU A 46 9.25 15.99 1.58
C GLU A 46 9.37 16.68 2.95
N ARG A 47 9.36 18.01 2.98
CA ARG A 47 9.40 18.78 4.23
C ARG A 47 8.17 18.52 5.11
N TRP A 48 6.99 18.41 4.49
CA TRP A 48 5.75 18.09 5.19
C TRP A 48 5.78 16.65 5.73
N LEU A 49 6.24 15.70 4.94
CA LEU A 49 6.40 14.31 5.36
C LEU A 49 7.35 14.19 6.56
N LYS A 50 8.48 14.90 6.54
CA LYS A 50 9.42 14.97 7.68
C LYS A 50 8.77 15.56 8.94
N LYS A 51 8.01 16.63 8.80
CA LYS A 51 7.29 17.25 9.91
C LYS A 51 6.25 16.30 10.53
N ASN A 52 5.69 15.37 9.74
CA ASN A 52 4.71 14.37 10.17
C ASN A 52 5.36 13.01 10.55
N GLY A 53 6.63 12.98 10.91
CA GLY A 53 7.28 11.85 11.58
C GLY A 53 8.07 10.90 10.69
N LEU A 54 8.23 11.18 9.37
CA LEU A 54 9.13 10.40 8.53
C LEU A 54 10.54 10.98 8.62
N ALA A 55 11.53 10.15 8.96
CA ALA A 55 12.91 10.63 9.09
C ALA A 55 13.52 11.02 7.75
N LEU A 56 13.22 10.25 6.69
CA LEU A 56 13.66 10.45 5.30
C LEU A 56 15.14 10.86 5.20
N LYS A 57 16.00 10.14 5.92
CA LYS A 57 17.46 10.41 5.99
C LYS A 57 18.12 10.52 4.62
N ASN A 58 17.63 9.72 3.67
CA ASN A 58 18.14 9.67 2.29
C ASN A 58 17.14 10.29 1.28
N GLY A 59 16.15 11.07 1.76
CA GLY A 59 15.09 11.63 0.93
C GLY A 59 14.13 10.59 0.37
N ILE A 60 13.40 10.96 -0.68
CA ILE A 60 12.45 10.08 -1.37
C ILE A 60 13.19 9.16 -2.36
N ALA A 61 12.90 7.87 -2.33
CA ALA A 61 13.51 6.89 -3.21
C ALA A 61 13.16 7.16 -4.69
N SER A 62 14.07 6.76 -5.59
CA SER A 62 13.85 6.91 -7.03
C SER A 62 12.74 5.99 -7.55
N LEU A 63 12.12 6.36 -8.66
CA LEU A 63 11.08 5.54 -9.32
C LEU A 63 11.55 4.10 -9.57
N SER A 64 12.78 3.92 -10.06
CA SER A 64 13.35 2.60 -10.32
C SER A 64 13.56 1.77 -9.05
N THR A 65 13.92 2.41 -7.95
CA THR A 65 14.08 1.74 -6.64
C THR A 65 12.73 1.25 -6.13
N VAL A 66 11.72 2.12 -6.15
CA VAL A 66 10.38 1.77 -5.67
C VAL A 66 9.72 0.74 -6.58
N SER A 67 9.83 0.88 -7.91
CA SER A 67 9.28 -0.10 -8.84
C SER A 67 9.86 -1.51 -8.60
N ARG A 68 11.20 -1.62 -8.48
CA ARG A 68 11.84 -2.91 -8.18
C ARG A 68 11.47 -3.48 -6.82
N LEU A 69 11.25 -2.61 -5.83
CA LEU A 69 10.76 -3.03 -4.52
C LEU A 69 9.36 -3.64 -4.65
N LEU A 70 8.42 -2.91 -5.23
CA LEU A 70 7.02 -3.36 -5.39
C LEU A 70 6.91 -4.66 -6.21
N THR A 71 7.72 -4.83 -7.26
CA THR A 71 7.75 -6.06 -8.06
C THR A 71 8.22 -7.30 -7.28
N ARG A 72 9.00 -7.11 -6.21
CA ARG A 72 9.55 -8.19 -5.39
C ARG A 72 8.78 -8.43 -4.09
N MET A 73 7.85 -7.54 -3.76
CA MET A 73 7.02 -7.71 -2.57
C MET A 73 6.02 -8.84 -2.78
N ASP A 74 5.81 -9.62 -1.74
CA ASP A 74 4.70 -10.54 -1.65
C ASP A 74 3.42 -9.71 -1.45
N GLU A 75 2.51 -9.79 -2.43
CA GLU A 75 1.30 -8.98 -2.46
C GLU A 75 0.33 -9.37 -1.33
N GLU A 76 0.19 -10.66 -1.06
CA GLU A 76 -0.73 -11.16 -0.02
C GLU A 76 -0.23 -10.76 1.37
N LEU A 77 1.06 -10.97 1.64
CA LEU A 77 1.68 -10.57 2.90
C LEU A 77 1.66 -9.06 3.11
N PHE A 78 1.87 -8.27 2.05
CA PHE A 78 1.77 -6.82 2.12
C PHE A 78 0.35 -6.39 2.48
N LEU A 79 -0.66 -6.94 1.81
CA LEU A 79 -2.07 -6.61 2.04
C LEU A 79 -2.48 -6.97 3.47
N PHE A 80 -2.11 -8.15 3.95
CA PHE A 80 -2.37 -8.57 5.33
C PHE A 80 -1.80 -7.57 6.36
N ASN A 81 -0.51 -7.23 6.25
CA ASN A 81 0.13 -6.28 7.15
C ASN A 81 -0.46 -4.86 7.04
N PHE A 82 -0.90 -4.46 5.84
CA PHE A 82 -1.52 -3.16 5.61
C PHE A 82 -2.90 -3.09 6.29
N ILE A 83 -3.73 -4.11 6.14
CA ILE A 83 -5.05 -4.20 6.79
C ILE A 83 -4.89 -4.19 8.31
N GLU A 84 -3.97 -4.99 8.86
CA GLU A 84 -3.68 -5.02 10.30
C GLU A 84 -3.30 -3.64 10.84
N TRP A 85 -2.44 -2.92 10.08
CA TRP A 85 -2.04 -1.56 10.43
C TRP A 85 -3.22 -0.58 10.41
N ILE A 86 -4.08 -0.62 9.39
CA ILE A 86 -5.29 0.21 9.29
C ILE A 86 -6.26 -0.11 10.43
N CYS A 87 -6.53 -1.38 10.70
CA CYS A 87 -7.41 -1.81 11.80
C CYS A 87 -6.90 -1.32 13.16
N GLY A 88 -5.58 -1.29 13.35
CA GLY A 88 -4.96 -0.73 14.56
C GLY A 88 -5.19 0.79 14.74
N ILE A 89 -5.36 1.53 13.63
CA ILE A 89 -5.62 2.98 13.67
C ILE A 89 -7.12 3.26 13.89
N VAL A 90 -7.97 2.58 13.14
CA VAL A 90 -9.41 2.89 13.08
C VAL A 90 -10.17 2.30 14.27
N SER A 91 -9.64 1.26 14.91
CA SER A 91 -10.30 0.55 16.05
C SER A 91 -11.78 0.32 15.78
N PRO A 92 -12.18 -0.59 14.90
CA PRO A 92 -13.57 -0.79 14.49
C PRO A 92 -14.39 -1.49 15.59
N LYS A 93 -14.57 -0.84 16.73
CA LYS A 93 -15.42 -1.35 17.81
C LYS A 93 -16.88 -1.09 17.46
N GLY A 94 -17.62 -2.15 17.13
CA GLY A 94 -19.06 -2.07 16.83
C GLY A 94 -19.41 -1.63 15.41
N ALA A 95 -18.48 -1.70 14.48
CA ALA A 95 -18.70 -1.32 13.10
C ALA A 95 -19.59 -2.32 12.35
N HIS A 96 -20.55 -1.79 11.59
CA HIS A 96 -21.25 -2.57 10.57
C HIS A 96 -20.33 -2.75 9.36
N LEU A 97 -20.04 -3.98 9.01
CA LEU A 97 -19.23 -4.33 7.86
C LEU A 97 -20.12 -4.71 6.68
N ALA A 98 -20.00 -4.03 5.57
CA ALA A 98 -20.58 -4.43 4.30
C ALA A 98 -19.53 -5.20 3.49
N VAL A 99 -19.89 -6.38 2.99
CA VAL A 99 -19.00 -7.24 2.20
C VAL A 99 -19.54 -7.31 0.79
N ASP A 100 -18.73 -6.89 -0.20
CA ASP A 100 -19.03 -6.99 -1.62
C ASP A 100 -18.00 -7.87 -2.31
N GLY A 101 -18.46 -8.91 -3.00
CA GLY A 101 -17.63 -9.82 -3.78
C GLY A 101 -17.76 -9.55 -5.27
N LYS A 102 -16.68 -9.12 -5.94
CA LYS A 102 -16.66 -8.84 -7.37
C LYS A 102 -15.68 -9.73 -8.12
N ALA A 103 -16.19 -10.50 -9.08
CA ALA A 103 -15.33 -11.28 -9.97
C ALA A 103 -14.61 -10.37 -10.98
N LEU A 104 -13.30 -10.51 -11.08
CA LEU A 104 -12.46 -9.78 -12.05
C LEU A 104 -12.64 -10.40 -13.45
N ARG A 105 -13.62 -9.91 -14.21
CA ARG A 105 -14.00 -10.47 -15.51
C ARG A 105 -12.87 -10.54 -16.54
N GLY A 106 -11.92 -9.61 -16.52
CA GLY A 106 -10.77 -9.60 -17.45
C GLY A 106 -9.61 -10.54 -17.06
N ALA A 107 -9.61 -11.12 -15.86
CA ALA A 107 -8.56 -12.03 -15.40
C ALA A 107 -8.83 -13.50 -15.79
N ALA A 108 -10.09 -13.85 -16.05
CA ALA A 108 -10.48 -15.23 -16.45
C ALA A 108 -9.84 -15.65 -17.79
N GLU A 109 -9.69 -14.74 -18.75
CA GLU A 109 -9.08 -15.02 -20.05
C GLU A 109 -7.57 -15.30 -19.97
N LYS A 110 -6.87 -14.74 -18.96
CA LYS A 110 -5.43 -14.97 -18.76
C LYS A 110 -5.12 -16.20 -17.92
N CYS A 111 -6.07 -16.69 -17.16
CA CYS A 111 -5.90 -17.86 -16.29
C CYS A 111 -6.48 -19.11 -16.96
N LYS A 112 -5.81 -19.64 -17.99
CA LYS A 112 -6.22 -20.87 -18.69
C LYS A 112 -6.66 -21.97 -17.70
N GLY A 113 -7.98 -22.19 -17.55
CA GLY A 113 -8.57 -23.27 -16.76
C GLY A 113 -8.60 -23.06 -15.23
N LYS A 114 -8.26 -21.91 -14.70
CA LYS A 114 -8.43 -21.56 -13.28
C LYS A 114 -9.62 -20.61 -13.11
N GLN A 115 -10.31 -20.71 -11.96
CA GLN A 115 -11.38 -19.76 -11.62
C GLN A 115 -10.83 -18.33 -11.64
N ALA A 116 -11.64 -17.38 -12.15
CA ALA A 116 -11.29 -15.97 -12.11
C ALA A 116 -11.08 -15.53 -10.65
N PRO A 117 -10.00 -14.80 -10.35
CA PRO A 117 -9.79 -14.30 -9.00
C PRO A 117 -10.98 -13.42 -8.61
N MET A 118 -11.50 -13.65 -7.41
CA MET A 118 -12.59 -12.88 -6.83
C MET A 118 -11.98 -11.80 -5.93
N MET A 119 -12.32 -10.55 -6.19
CA MET A 119 -11.96 -9.44 -5.30
C MET A 119 -13.06 -9.30 -4.26
N LEU A 120 -12.69 -9.40 -3.01
CA LEU A 120 -13.57 -9.19 -1.88
C LEU A 120 -13.31 -7.80 -1.31
N HIS A 121 -14.32 -6.95 -1.29
CA HIS A 121 -14.25 -5.65 -0.63
C HIS A 121 -15.02 -5.71 0.68
N VAL A 122 -14.36 -5.36 1.75
CA VAL A 122 -14.97 -5.18 3.08
C VAL A 122 -14.99 -3.69 3.39
N LEU A 123 -16.17 -3.11 3.46
CA LEU A 123 -16.40 -1.70 3.73
C LEU A 123 -16.90 -1.54 5.17
N GLU A 124 -16.22 -0.73 5.95
CA GLU A 124 -16.76 -0.25 7.21
C GLU A 124 -17.70 0.92 6.94
N THR A 125 -19.00 0.76 7.29
CA THR A 125 -20.05 1.71 6.87
C THR A 125 -20.02 3.04 7.63
N ALA A 126 -19.45 3.08 8.82
CA ALA A 126 -19.39 4.31 9.62
C ALA A 126 -18.32 5.29 9.12
N THR A 127 -17.17 4.79 8.69
CA THR A 127 -16.05 5.61 8.19
C THR A 127 -15.91 5.61 6.68
N GLY A 128 -16.60 4.68 5.98
CA GLY A 128 -16.45 4.46 4.55
C GLY A 128 -15.09 3.83 4.17
N LEU A 129 -14.39 3.23 5.13
CA LEU A 129 -13.08 2.62 4.89
C LEU A 129 -13.23 1.24 4.25
N VAL A 130 -12.55 1.03 3.14
CA VAL A 130 -12.40 -0.28 2.50
C VAL A 130 -11.26 -1.04 3.17
N LEU A 131 -11.54 -2.22 3.74
CA LEU A 131 -10.60 -3.02 4.52
C LEU A 131 -9.98 -4.18 3.71
N ALA A 132 -10.64 -4.61 2.63
CA ALA A 132 -10.15 -5.65 1.72
C ALA A 132 -10.88 -5.57 0.37
#